data_8681e77e04ef30585ab661785b4bfe9d
#
_entry.id   8681e77e04ef30585ab661785b4bfe9d
#
_cell.length_a   1.000
_cell.length_b   1.000
_cell.length_c   1.000
_cell.angle_alpha   90.00
_cell.angle_beta   90.00
_cell.angle_gamma   90.00
#
_symmetry.space_group_name_H-M   'P 1'
#
loop_
_entity.id
_entity.type
_entity.pdbx_description
1 polymer ?
#
loop_
_entity_poly.entity_id
_entity_poly.type
_entity_poly.pdbx_seq_one_letter_code
_entity_poly.pdbx_strand_id
1 'polypeptide(L)'
;MALSNTATPIYYGQFRDAVMRGEIPVNKEISMEMNRIDDLIDDPRYYYDDEAINGFIDFCETELTLTNGEDLHLLDSFKLWAEQIFGWYYFVERSVYVPSQDGHGGHYERKWIKKRLVNKQYLIVARGAAKSMYASCIQDFFLNVDTSTTHQITTAPTMAQAEEVMSPIRTAITRARGPLFKFLTEGSLQNTTGSKANRCQLASTKKGIQNFLTGSLLEVRPMSIDKLQGLRVKVATIDEWLSGDVREDPIGAIEQGAAKEQGSAENNDYLIVAISSEGTVRNGSGDTIKMELAEILKGDYYNPHVSIWWYKLDDLDEVADPEMWLKANPNLGKTVTYETYQLDVERAEKNPAARNDILAKRFGIPMEGYTYFFTYEETLPHRRRDFWRMPCALGADLSQGNDFCAFTFLFPLSGDAFGIKTRNYITELTLKQLPAAMRVKYDQFMKEGSLIVMPGTILDMMQVYEDLDNYISECEYD
;
A
#
# COMPACT_ATOMS: atom_id res chain seq x y z
N MET A 1 16.69 23.81 26.17
CA MET A 1 17.44 22.63 26.59
C MET A 1 17.85 21.89 25.33
N ALA A 2 19.12 21.79 25.03
CA ALA A 2 19.59 20.92 23.96
C ALA A 2 19.52 19.50 24.52
N LEU A 3 18.49 18.76 24.17
CA LEU A 3 18.44 17.31 24.37
C LEU A 3 19.45 16.73 23.39
N SER A 4 20.55 16.17 23.87
CA SER A 4 21.48 15.42 23.04
C SER A 4 20.77 14.13 22.64
N ASN A 5 20.50 13.94 21.36
CA ASN A 5 19.97 12.70 20.84
C ASN A 5 21.11 11.67 20.82
N THR A 6 21.19 10.84 21.85
CA THR A 6 22.25 9.82 21.98
C THR A 6 21.70 8.38 21.94
N ALA A 7 20.38 8.23 21.82
CA ALA A 7 19.76 6.91 21.77
C ALA A 7 19.71 6.39 20.32
N THR A 8 20.42 5.33 20.05
CA THR A 8 20.33 4.59 18.78
C THR A 8 19.09 3.68 18.83
N PRO A 9 18.28 3.65 17.77
CA PRO A 9 17.14 2.72 17.68
C PRO A 9 17.58 1.28 17.92
N ILE A 10 16.88 0.56 18.80
CA ILE A 10 17.32 -0.75 19.30
C ILE A 10 17.18 -1.81 18.21
N TYR A 11 15.98 -1.93 17.64
CA TYR A 11 15.65 -2.98 16.66
C TYR A 11 16.28 -2.70 15.30
N TYR A 12 16.34 -1.44 14.91
CA TYR A 12 17.07 -1.03 13.71
C TYR A 12 18.57 -1.27 13.87
N GLY A 13 19.17 -0.95 15.03
CA GLY A 13 20.58 -1.22 15.30
C GLY A 13 20.92 -2.71 15.18
N GLN A 14 20.10 -3.58 15.76
CA GLN A 14 20.27 -5.03 15.65
C GLN A 14 20.14 -5.52 14.21
N PHE A 15 19.13 -5.02 13.46
CA PHE A 15 18.95 -5.35 12.06
C PHE A 15 20.11 -4.89 11.20
N ARG A 16 20.55 -3.62 11.36
CA ARG A 16 21.68 -3.05 10.63
C ARG A 16 22.95 -3.86 10.86
N ASP A 17 23.24 -4.21 12.10
CA ASP A 17 24.44 -4.98 12.45
C ASP A 17 24.39 -6.38 11.82
N ALA A 18 23.23 -7.05 11.78
CA ALA A 18 23.07 -8.34 11.13
C ALA A 18 23.25 -8.25 9.60
N VAL A 19 22.74 -7.18 8.98
CA VAL A 19 22.96 -6.90 7.54
C VAL A 19 24.43 -6.67 7.25
N MET A 20 25.12 -5.85 8.08
CA MET A 20 26.55 -5.56 7.91
C MET A 20 27.44 -6.78 8.10
N ARG A 21 27.02 -7.76 8.92
CA ARG A 21 27.71 -9.06 9.05
C ARG A 21 27.36 -10.05 7.93
N GLY A 22 26.44 -9.69 7.01
CA GLY A 22 25.99 -10.58 5.93
C GLY A 22 25.06 -11.71 6.39
N GLU A 23 24.49 -11.62 7.59
CA GLU A 23 23.55 -12.61 8.14
C GLU A 23 22.14 -12.47 7.54
N ILE A 24 21.77 -11.27 7.12
CA ILE A 24 20.48 -10.95 6.52
C ILE A 24 20.71 -10.31 5.15
N PRO A 25 20.35 -10.98 4.05
CA PRO A 25 20.40 -10.36 2.74
C PRO A 25 19.28 -9.32 2.61
N VAL A 26 19.61 -8.16 2.06
CA VAL A 26 18.65 -7.08 1.79
C VAL A 26 18.72 -6.65 0.32
N ASN A 27 17.60 -6.15 -0.19
CA ASN A 27 17.54 -5.59 -1.53
C ASN A 27 17.98 -4.11 -1.54
N LYS A 28 17.99 -3.50 -2.72
CA LYS A 28 18.40 -2.11 -2.93
C LYS A 28 17.51 -1.13 -2.19
N GLU A 29 16.19 -1.34 -2.20
CA GLU A 29 15.20 -0.46 -1.57
C GLU A 29 15.34 -0.46 -0.03
N ILE A 30 15.55 -1.62 0.57
CA ILE A 30 15.81 -1.72 2.02
C ILE A 30 17.15 -1.06 2.37
N SER A 31 18.19 -1.24 1.55
CA SER A 31 19.48 -0.56 1.76
C SER A 31 19.33 0.97 1.71
N MET A 32 18.51 1.50 0.80
CA MET A 32 18.22 2.94 0.72
C MET A 32 17.42 3.42 1.94
N GLU A 33 16.43 2.65 2.42
CA GLU A 33 15.69 3.00 3.64
C GLU A 33 16.59 2.98 4.88
N MET A 34 17.54 2.04 4.97
CA MET A 34 18.55 2.03 6.03
C MET A 34 19.39 3.31 6.03
N ASN A 35 19.84 3.78 4.86
CA ASN A 35 20.59 5.04 4.77
C ASN A 35 19.73 6.22 5.25
N ARG A 36 18.41 6.25 4.90
CA ARG A 36 17.50 7.29 5.38
C ARG A 36 17.31 7.27 6.90
N ILE A 37 17.28 6.09 7.50
CA ILE A 37 17.19 5.96 8.97
C ILE A 37 18.52 6.41 9.62
N ASP A 38 19.66 6.08 9.04
CA ASP A 38 20.96 6.57 9.51
C ASP A 38 21.03 8.11 9.43
N ASP A 39 20.53 8.73 8.37
CA ASP A 39 20.42 10.20 8.26
C ASP A 39 19.50 10.79 9.35
N LEU A 40 18.42 10.11 9.75
CA LEU A 40 17.56 10.56 10.86
C LEU A 40 18.27 10.48 12.22
N ILE A 41 19.12 9.48 12.43
CA ILE A 41 19.94 9.34 13.66
C ILE A 41 20.89 10.53 13.80
N ASP A 42 21.47 11.00 12.71
CA ASP A 42 22.43 12.09 12.69
C ASP A 42 21.77 13.49 12.67
N ASP A 43 20.45 13.58 12.41
CA ASP A 43 19.74 14.85 12.30
C ASP A 43 19.28 15.37 13.67
N PRO A 44 19.80 16.52 14.17
CA PRO A 44 19.45 17.05 15.48
C PRO A 44 17.99 17.55 15.61
N ARG A 45 17.23 17.60 14.53
CA ARG A 45 15.82 18.00 14.56
C ARG A 45 14.92 16.87 15.05
N TYR A 46 15.37 15.61 14.94
CA TYR A 46 14.60 14.43 15.26
C TYR A 46 15.17 13.73 16.49
N TYR A 47 14.30 13.10 17.24
CA TYR A 47 14.61 12.48 18.51
C TYR A 47 14.08 11.05 18.50
N TYR A 48 14.81 10.17 19.14
CA TYR A 48 14.40 8.80 19.37
C TYR A 48 14.01 8.59 20.85
N ASP A 49 12.92 7.84 21.07
CA ASP A 49 12.39 7.50 22.38
C ASP A 49 11.95 6.03 22.36
N ASP A 50 12.63 5.19 23.12
CA ASP A 50 12.39 3.76 23.20
C ASP A 50 11.19 3.40 24.08
N GLU A 51 10.71 4.31 24.94
CA GLU A 51 9.60 4.04 25.85
C GLU A 51 8.29 3.73 25.09
N ALA A 52 8.02 4.47 24.03
CA ALA A 52 6.80 4.28 23.24
C ALA A 52 6.81 2.97 22.44
N ILE A 53 7.94 2.58 21.85
CA ILE A 53 8.05 1.31 21.15
C ILE A 53 8.01 0.12 22.13
N ASN A 54 8.65 0.22 23.27
CA ASN A 54 8.61 -0.80 24.31
C ASN A 54 7.16 -0.97 24.85
N GLY A 55 6.45 0.14 25.07
CA GLY A 55 5.04 0.10 25.46
C GLY A 55 4.12 -0.58 24.43
N PHE A 56 4.39 -0.38 23.13
CA PHE A 56 3.68 -1.11 22.07
C PHE A 56 3.98 -2.61 22.10
N ILE A 57 5.24 -3.00 22.25
CA ILE A 57 5.66 -4.41 22.31
C ILE A 57 5.04 -5.09 23.52
N ASP A 58 5.15 -4.49 24.71
CA ASP A 58 4.59 -5.00 25.95
C ASP A 58 3.07 -5.20 25.85
N PHE A 59 2.36 -4.24 25.26
CA PHE A 59 0.94 -4.37 24.98
C PHE A 59 0.65 -5.58 24.11
N CYS A 60 1.32 -5.70 22.97
CA CYS A 60 1.07 -6.77 22.02
C CYS A 60 1.36 -8.15 22.61
N GLU A 61 2.49 -8.32 23.27
CA GLU A 61 2.90 -9.63 23.83
C GLU A 61 2.13 -10.01 25.11
N THR A 62 1.56 -9.01 25.83
CA THR A 62 0.77 -9.25 27.02
C THR A 62 -0.70 -9.46 26.73
N GLU A 63 -1.28 -8.66 25.84
CA GLU A 63 -2.73 -8.59 25.64
C GLU A 63 -3.22 -9.43 24.45
N LEU A 64 -2.38 -9.55 23.37
CA LEU A 64 -2.83 -10.18 22.14
C LEU A 64 -2.49 -11.67 22.08
N THR A 65 -3.23 -12.39 21.23
CA THR A 65 -3.00 -13.79 20.91
C THR A 65 -3.06 -14.01 19.41
N LEU A 66 -2.42 -15.04 18.93
CA LEU A 66 -2.62 -15.52 17.56
C LEU A 66 -4.07 -16.01 17.39
N THR A 67 -4.53 -16.07 16.14
CA THR A 67 -5.90 -16.53 15.82
C THR A 67 -6.18 -17.97 16.27
N ASN A 68 -5.13 -18.82 16.35
CA ASN A 68 -5.21 -20.17 16.91
C ASN A 68 -5.25 -20.19 18.45
N GLY A 69 -5.03 -19.03 19.09
CA GLY A 69 -5.06 -18.86 20.55
C GLY A 69 -3.75 -19.05 21.27
N GLU A 70 -2.67 -19.24 20.55
CA GLU A 70 -1.32 -19.23 21.11
C GLU A 70 -0.89 -17.80 21.46
N ASP A 71 0.13 -17.71 22.30
CA ASP A 71 0.72 -16.45 22.71
C ASP A 71 1.32 -15.71 21.52
N LEU A 72 1.06 -14.42 21.39
CA LEU A 72 1.71 -13.60 20.38
C LEU A 72 3.11 -13.20 20.88
N HIS A 73 4.12 -13.60 20.13
CA HIS A 73 5.46 -13.06 20.25
C HIS A 73 5.76 -12.28 18.97
N LEU A 74 6.05 -10.99 19.11
CA LEU A 74 6.30 -10.14 17.97
C LEU A 74 7.58 -10.56 17.24
N LEU A 75 7.48 -10.71 15.94
CA LEU A 75 8.61 -10.99 15.06
C LEU A 75 9.57 -9.80 15.07
N ASP A 76 10.87 -10.06 14.86
CA ASP A 76 11.90 -9.02 14.81
C ASP A 76 11.59 -7.96 13.74
N SER A 77 11.02 -8.40 12.59
CA SER A 77 10.54 -7.50 11.55
C SER A 77 9.41 -6.59 12.02
N PHE A 78 8.49 -7.09 12.86
CA PHE A 78 7.39 -6.28 13.41
C PHE A 78 7.92 -5.23 14.38
N LYS A 79 8.88 -5.60 15.22
CA LYS A 79 9.55 -4.68 16.14
C LYS A 79 10.30 -3.59 15.36
N LEU A 80 11.02 -3.97 14.32
CA LEU A 80 11.73 -3.06 13.41
C LEU A 80 10.79 -2.08 12.69
N TRP A 81 9.67 -2.58 12.14
CA TRP A 81 8.70 -1.73 11.44
C TRP A 81 7.96 -0.79 12.40
N ALA A 82 7.57 -1.30 13.56
CA ALA A 82 6.88 -0.51 14.59
C ALA A 82 7.79 0.54 15.21
N GLU A 83 9.08 0.26 15.36
CA GLU A 83 10.07 1.22 15.87
C GLU A 83 10.10 2.50 15.05
N GLN A 84 9.91 2.42 13.72
CA GLN A 84 9.86 3.60 12.87
C GLN A 84 8.60 4.46 13.12
N ILE A 85 7.50 3.83 13.53
CA ILE A 85 6.26 4.55 13.86
C ILE A 85 6.34 5.16 15.26
N PHE A 86 6.76 4.39 16.26
CA PHE A 86 6.63 4.76 17.66
C PHE A 86 7.89 5.41 18.25
N GLY A 87 9.08 5.09 17.72
CA GLY A 87 10.35 5.54 18.29
C GLY A 87 10.73 6.96 17.88
N TRP A 88 10.28 7.46 16.73
CA TRP A 88 10.72 8.74 16.20
C TRP A 88 9.73 9.87 16.42
N TYR A 89 10.23 11.05 16.88
CA TYR A 89 9.42 12.24 17.10
C TYR A 89 10.23 13.52 16.85
N TYR A 90 9.51 14.63 16.79
CA TYR A 90 10.05 15.99 16.70
C TYR A 90 9.21 16.95 17.52
N PHE A 91 9.72 18.16 17.73
CA PHE A 91 8.99 19.21 18.44
C PHE A 91 8.56 20.31 17.50
N VAL A 92 7.32 20.78 17.67
CA VAL A 92 6.78 21.97 16.99
C VAL A 92 6.34 23.01 17.99
N GLU A 93 6.64 24.29 17.72
CA GLU A 93 6.11 25.39 18.52
C GLU A 93 4.67 25.70 18.09
N ARG A 94 3.75 25.67 19.00
CA ARG A 94 2.33 25.97 18.75
C ARG A 94 1.79 26.96 19.79
N SER A 95 0.85 27.84 19.35
CA SER A 95 0.07 28.67 20.24
C SER A 95 -1.08 27.84 20.79
N VAL A 96 -1.08 27.58 22.09
CA VAL A 96 -2.10 26.79 22.78
C VAL A 96 -2.93 27.74 23.63
N TYR A 97 -4.26 27.62 23.52
CA TYR A 97 -5.16 28.39 24.39
C TYR A 97 -5.18 27.79 25.79
N VAL A 98 -4.81 28.58 26.78
CA VAL A 98 -4.84 28.21 28.19
C VAL A 98 -6.03 28.92 28.83
N PRO A 99 -7.06 28.17 29.28
CA PRO A 99 -8.19 28.76 29.99
C PRO A 99 -7.76 29.41 31.30
N SER A 100 -8.37 30.54 31.65
CA SER A 100 -8.17 31.20 32.94
C SER A 100 -8.72 30.32 34.09
N GLN A 101 -8.08 30.33 35.24
CA GLN A 101 -8.49 29.53 36.41
C GLN A 101 -9.86 29.91 36.96
N ASP A 102 -10.30 31.11 36.71
CA ASP A 102 -11.61 31.67 37.11
C ASP A 102 -12.75 31.30 36.14
N GLY A 103 -12.44 30.58 35.04
CA GLY A 103 -13.40 30.18 34.01
C GLY A 103 -13.85 31.30 33.07
N HIS A 104 -13.33 32.52 33.21
CA HIS A 104 -13.63 33.68 32.37
C HIS A 104 -12.46 34.02 31.45
N GLY A 105 -12.55 33.58 30.18
CA GLY A 105 -11.53 33.87 29.19
C GLY A 105 -10.30 32.99 29.33
N GLY A 106 -9.21 33.39 28.71
CA GLY A 106 -7.92 32.71 28.68
C GLY A 106 -6.93 33.47 27.82
N HIS A 107 -5.75 32.96 27.66
CA HIS A 107 -4.70 33.53 26.81
C HIS A 107 -4.02 32.48 25.98
N TYR A 108 -3.30 32.89 24.94
CA TYR A 108 -2.50 31.97 24.12
C TYR A 108 -1.06 31.95 24.64
N GLU A 109 -0.56 30.73 24.89
CA GLU A 109 0.84 30.49 25.24
C GLU A 109 1.52 29.72 24.10
N ARG A 110 2.80 30.00 23.85
CA ARG A 110 3.64 29.21 22.97
C ARG A 110 4.16 28.01 23.73
N LYS A 111 3.85 26.81 23.22
CA LYS A 111 4.33 25.55 23.79
C LYS A 111 5.00 24.69 22.73
N TRP A 112 6.05 24.01 23.13
CA TRP A 112 6.68 22.95 22.33
C TRP A 112 5.88 21.67 22.51
N ILE A 113 5.35 21.17 21.40
CA ILE A 113 4.52 19.95 21.37
C ILE A 113 5.32 18.84 20.72
N LYS A 114 5.43 17.70 21.40
CA LYS A 114 6.00 16.47 20.88
C LYS A 114 5.07 15.89 19.82
N LYS A 115 5.59 15.63 18.63
CA LYS A 115 4.88 15.04 17.48
C LYS A 115 5.58 13.79 17.01
N ARG A 116 4.81 12.73 16.71
CA ARG A 116 5.33 11.55 16.03
C ARG A 116 5.86 11.95 14.66
N LEU A 117 7.04 11.44 14.28
CA LEU A 117 7.67 11.79 13.01
C LEU A 117 6.95 11.10 11.84
N VAL A 118 6.76 9.78 11.91
CA VAL A 118 6.17 8.99 10.83
C VAL A 118 4.65 9.03 10.90
N ASN A 119 4.02 9.50 9.84
CA ASN A 119 2.57 9.54 9.68
C ASN A 119 2.06 8.63 8.55
N LYS A 120 2.95 8.13 7.69
CA LYS A 120 2.66 7.12 6.68
C LYS A 120 3.72 6.02 6.71
N GLN A 121 3.28 4.78 6.74
CA GLN A 121 4.16 3.63 6.57
C GLN A 121 3.69 2.78 5.40
N TYR A 122 4.60 2.54 4.47
CA TYR A 122 4.39 1.63 3.35
C TYR A 122 5.15 0.34 3.61
N LEU A 123 4.41 -0.76 3.67
CA LEU A 123 4.95 -2.10 3.84
C LEU A 123 4.59 -2.93 2.62
N ILE A 124 5.52 -3.04 1.68
CA ILE A 124 5.40 -3.88 0.49
C ILE A 124 6.25 -5.12 0.75
N VAL A 125 5.61 -6.25 1.01
CA VAL A 125 6.26 -7.49 1.41
C VAL A 125 5.50 -8.69 0.87
N ALA A 126 6.20 -9.79 0.65
CA ALA A 126 5.63 -11.02 0.11
C ALA A 126 4.38 -11.51 0.85
N ARG A 127 3.51 -12.23 0.13
CA ARG A 127 2.41 -12.95 0.74
C ARG A 127 2.93 -14.00 1.74
N GLY A 128 2.31 -14.05 2.92
CA GLY A 128 2.72 -14.94 4.00
C GLY A 128 3.69 -14.31 5.01
N ALA A 129 4.05 -13.02 4.88
CA ALA A 129 4.88 -12.29 5.85
C ALA A 129 4.10 -11.80 7.09
N ALA A 130 2.83 -12.19 7.25
CA ALA A 130 1.94 -11.81 8.35
C ALA A 130 1.68 -10.29 8.50
N LYS A 131 1.70 -9.54 7.38
CA LYS A 131 1.48 -8.08 7.35
C LYS A 131 0.15 -7.64 7.96
N SER A 132 -0.94 -8.40 7.73
CA SER A 132 -2.27 -8.08 8.27
C SER A 132 -2.30 -8.21 9.81
N MET A 133 -1.56 -9.20 10.38
CA MET A 133 -1.40 -9.32 11.84
C MET A 133 -0.63 -8.13 12.41
N TYR A 134 0.44 -7.68 11.74
CA TYR A 134 1.17 -6.48 12.13
C TYR A 134 0.25 -5.25 12.17
N ALA A 135 -0.53 -5.03 11.11
CA ALA A 135 -1.48 -3.91 11.06
C ALA A 135 -2.56 -4.00 12.14
N SER A 136 -3.01 -5.22 12.46
CA SER A 136 -3.94 -5.47 13.57
C SER A 136 -3.36 -5.03 14.91
N CYS A 137 -2.09 -5.34 15.18
CA CYS A 137 -1.40 -4.91 16.40
C CYS A 137 -1.38 -3.39 16.53
N ILE A 138 -1.06 -2.69 15.44
CA ILE A 138 -1.04 -1.21 15.41
C ILE A 138 -2.44 -0.65 15.74
N GLN A 139 -3.48 -1.13 15.05
CA GLN A 139 -4.84 -0.63 15.24
C GLN A 139 -5.36 -0.93 16.63
N ASP A 140 -5.07 -2.11 17.15
CA ASP A 140 -5.52 -2.52 18.50
C ASP A 140 -4.86 -1.69 19.59
N PHE A 141 -3.57 -1.38 19.45
CA PHE A 141 -2.87 -0.47 20.35
C PHE A 141 -3.53 0.91 20.38
N PHE A 142 -3.77 1.52 19.22
CA PHE A 142 -4.43 2.84 19.16
C PHE A 142 -5.90 2.80 19.62
N LEU A 143 -6.59 1.69 19.48
CA LEU A 143 -7.98 1.54 19.93
C LEU A 143 -8.09 1.51 21.45
N ASN A 144 -7.13 0.86 22.13
CA ASN A 144 -7.25 0.50 23.54
C ASN A 144 -6.25 1.19 24.46
N VAL A 145 -5.11 1.67 23.96
CA VAL A 145 -4.06 2.31 24.76
C VAL A 145 -4.05 3.83 24.57
N ASP A 146 -4.36 4.33 23.37
CA ASP A 146 -4.44 5.78 23.13
C ASP A 146 -5.62 6.36 23.95
N THR A 147 -5.30 7.31 24.81
CA THR A 147 -6.27 7.98 25.68
C THR A 147 -7.15 8.99 24.95
N SER A 148 -6.81 9.38 23.73
CA SER A 148 -7.64 10.24 22.89
C SER A 148 -8.73 9.41 22.20
N THR A 149 -9.90 10.03 21.96
CA THR A 149 -10.91 9.40 21.11
C THR A 149 -10.39 9.25 19.69
N THR A 150 -10.30 8.00 19.19
CA THR A 150 -9.81 7.71 17.87
C THR A 150 -10.92 7.17 16.96
N HIS A 151 -10.99 7.71 15.75
CA HIS A 151 -11.72 7.06 14.66
C HIS A 151 -10.70 6.37 13.78
N GLN A 152 -10.85 5.06 13.61
CA GLN A 152 -9.95 4.21 12.84
C GLN A 152 -10.72 3.48 11.76
N ILE A 153 -10.05 3.22 10.64
CA ILE A 153 -10.61 2.42 9.55
C ILE A 153 -9.64 1.35 9.09
N THR A 154 -10.22 0.24 8.61
CA THR A 154 -9.54 -0.75 7.78
C THR A 154 -10.23 -0.82 6.44
N THR A 155 -9.45 -0.79 5.36
CA THR A 155 -9.95 -0.91 3.99
C THR A 155 -9.08 -1.85 3.15
N ALA A 156 -9.71 -2.54 2.20
CA ALA A 156 -9.06 -3.43 1.24
C ALA A 156 -9.92 -3.52 -0.03
N PRO A 157 -9.42 -4.08 -1.14
CA PRO A 157 -10.20 -4.25 -2.36
C PRO A 157 -11.53 -4.97 -2.16
N THR A 158 -11.60 -5.90 -1.21
CA THR A 158 -12.85 -6.55 -0.79
C THR A 158 -13.08 -6.40 0.72
N MET A 159 -14.35 -6.36 1.11
CA MET A 159 -14.73 -6.31 2.53
C MET A 159 -14.21 -7.52 3.31
N ALA A 160 -14.14 -8.70 2.69
CA ALA A 160 -13.61 -9.91 3.31
C ALA A 160 -12.11 -9.76 3.65
N GLN A 161 -11.31 -9.20 2.74
CA GLN A 161 -9.88 -8.91 3.01
C GLN A 161 -9.72 -7.87 4.12
N ALA A 162 -10.53 -6.81 4.13
CA ALA A 162 -10.48 -5.82 5.20
C ALA A 162 -10.86 -6.41 6.58
N GLU A 163 -11.76 -7.38 6.63
CA GLU A 163 -12.11 -8.13 7.85
C GLU A 163 -10.97 -9.02 8.36
N GLU A 164 -10.07 -9.49 7.49
CA GLU A 164 -8.87 -10.25 7.89
C GLU A 164 -8.00 -9.48 8.89
N VAL A 165 -7.84 -8.16 8.70
CA VAL A 165 -7.10 -7.30 9.63
C VAL A 165 -7.82 -7.18 10.98
N MET A 166 -9.16 -7.24 11.00
CA MET A 166 -9.93 -7.16 12.25
C MET A 166 -10.03 -8.49 13.01
N SER A 167 -9.79 -9.61 12.34
CA SER A 167 -9.94 -10.95 12.94
C SER A 167 -9.04 -11.18 14.17
N PRO A 168 -7.73 -10.82 14.14
CA PRO A 168 -6.88 -10.93 15.33
C PRO A 168 -7.39 -10.10 16.53
N ILE A 169 -7.88 -8.87 16.26
CA ILE A 169 -8.42 -7.97 17.29
C ILE A 169 -9.68 -8.60 17.93
N ARG A 170 -10.58 -9.14 17.10
CA ARG A 170 -11.79 -9.86 17.60
C ARG A 170 -11.42 -11.08 18.43
N THR A 171 -10.36 -11.80 18.05
CA THR A 171 -9.85 -12.95 18.79
C THR A 171 -9.30 -12.51 20.15
N ALA A 172 -8.51 -11.44 20.21
CA ALA A 172 -7.98 -10.88 21.45
C ALA A 172 -9.10 -10.48 22.42
N ILE A 173 -10.15 -9.79 21.91
CA ILE A 173 -11.33 -9.42 22.68
C ILE A 173 -12.05 -10.66 23.25
N THR A 174 -12.22 -11.69 22.43
CA THR A 174 -12.94 -12.91 22.84
C THR A 174 -12.16 -13.70 23.87
N ARG A 175 -10.84 -13.75 23.77
CA ARG A 175 -9.98 -14.49 24.67
C ARG A 175 -9.65 -13.74 25.96
N ALA A 176 -9.61 -12.41 25.89
CA ALA A 176 -9.36 -11.51 27.03
C ALA A 176 -8.20 -12.00 27.92
N ARG A 177 -7.04 -12.27 27.30
CA ARG A 177 -5.92 -12.93 28.00
C ARG A 177 -5.25 -12.01 29.02
N GLY A 178 -4.87 -10.82 28.59
CA GLY A 178 -4.14 -9.86 29.40
C GLY A 178 -5.04 -9.08 30.38
N PRO A 179 -4.45 -8.34 31.31
CA PRO A 179 -5.19 -7.60 32.33
C PRO A 179 -6.06 -6.49 31.75
N LEU A 180 -5.61 -5.81 30.68
CA LEU A 180 -6.39 -4.75 30.04
C LEU A 180 -7.64 -5.32 29.36
N PHE A 181 -7.52 -6.36 28.54
CA PHE A 181 -8.68 -6.97 27.89
C PHE A 181 -9.63 -7.63 28.88
N LYS A 182 -9.12 -8.23 29.95
CA LYS A 182 -9.99 -8.71 31.05
C LYS A 182 -10.83 -7.57 31.62
N PHE A 183 -10.20 -6.43 31.92
CA PHE A 183 -10.89 -5.25 32.43
C PHE A 183 -11.91 -4.70 31.41
N LEU A 184 -11.51 -4.55 30.13
CA LEU A 184 -12.37 -3.97 29.09
C LEU A 184 -13.56 -4.86 28.73
N THR A 185 -13.44 -6.17 28.88
CA THR A 185 -14.49 -7.16 28.55
C THR A 185 -15.28 -7.63 29.77
N GLU A 186 -14.89 -7.22 30.99
CA GLU A 186 -15.63 -7.52 32.22
C GLU A 186 -17.00 -6.85 32.17
N GLY A 187 -18.05 -7.64 32.48
CA GLY A 187 -19.45 -7.16 32.48
C GLY A 187 -20.25 -7.65 31.26
N SER A 188 -21.47 -7.12 31.12
CA SER A 188 -22.40 -7.52 30.05
C SER A 188 -22.77 -6.37 29.11
N LEU A 189 -22.66 -6.60 27.80
CA LEU A 189 -23.15 -5.66 26.77
C LEU A 189 -24.69 -5.49 26.81
N GLN A 190 -25.43 -6.45 27.39
CA GLN A 190 -26.90 -6.43 27.44
C GLN A 190 -27.47 -5.63 28.60
N ASN A 191 -26.66 -5.20 29.56
CA ASN A 191 -27.12 -4.42 30.70
C ASN A 191 -27.26 -2.93 30.38
N THR A 192 -28.32 -2.57 29.66
CA THR A 192 -28.65 -1.17 29.36
C THR A 192 -29.22 -0.41 30.56
N THR A 193 -29.62 -1.10 31.61
CA THR A 193 -30.27 -0.55 32.83
C THR A 193 -29.44 -0.69 34.11
N GLY A 194 -28.28 -1.35 34.05
CA GLY A 194 -27.41 -1.56 35.20
C GLY A 194 -26.46 -0.39 35.49
N SER A 195 -25.88 -0.39 36.67
CA SER A 195 -24.80 0.52 37.06
C SER A 195 -23.67 0.50 36.03
N LYS A 196 -23.06 1.66 35.75
CA LYS A 196 -21.89 1.78 34.80
C LYS A 196 -20.74 0.79 35.11
N ALA A 197 -20.66 0.35 36.37
CA ALA A 197 -19.65 -0.60 36.85
C ALA A 197 -19.76 -2.03 36.27
N ASN A 198 -20.93 -2.40 35.74
CA ASN A 198 -21.17 -3.76 35.20
C ASN A 198 -21.31 -3.78 33.66
N ARG A 199 -20.89 -2.73 33.01
CA ARG A 199 -20.99 -2.62 31.55
C ARG A 199 -19.64 -2.95 30.91
N CYS A 200 -19.65 -3.90 29.96
CA CYS A 200 -18.49 -4.15 29.15
C CYS A 200 -18.05 -2.85 28.42
N GLN A 201 -16.77 -2.52 28.49
CA GLN A 201 -16.23 -1.29 27.89
C GLN A 201 -15.86 -1.48 26.40
N LEU A 202 -15.82 -2.70 25.90
CA LEU A 202 -15.45 -3.01 24.54
C LEU A 202 -16.57 -3.78 23.84
N ALA A 203 -17.03 -3.28 22.68
CA ALA A 203 -18.04 -3.94 21.87
C ALA A 203 -17.48 -4.32 20.50
N SER A 204 -17.59 -5.62 20.19
CA SER A 204 -17.27 -6.13 18.85
C SER A 204 -18.56 -6.48 18.12
N THR A 205 -18.84 -5.82 17.00
CA THR A 205 -20.01 -6.02 16.14
C THR A 205 -19.59 -6.32 14.70
N LYS A 206 -20.53 -6.70 13.84
CA LYS A 206 -20.26 -6.87 12.41
C LYS A 206 -19.81 -5.57 11.72
N LYS A 207 -20.14 -4.40 12.27
CA LYS A 207 -19.79 -3.09 11.67
C LYS A 207 -18.45 -2.57 12.12
N GLY A 208 -17.96 -3.01 13.29
CA GLY A 208 -16.71 -2.50 13.85
C GLY A 208 -16.53 -2.87 15.32
N ILE A 209 -15.49 -2.34 15.90
CA ILE A 209 -15.12 -2.51 17.31
C ILE A 209 -15.12 -1.11 17.95
N GLN A 210 -15.84 -0.98 19.05
CA GLN A 210 -15.95 0.27 19.78
C GLN A 210 -15.44 0.12 21.22
N ASN A 211 -14.52 1.00 21.61
CA ASN A 211 -14.09 1.14 22.98
C ASN A 211 -14.87 2.30 23.62
N PHE A 212 -15.75 1.99 24.57
CA PHE A 212 -16.58 2.98 25.24
C PHE A 212 -15.83 3.76 26.31
N LEU A 213 -14.69 3.26 26.79
CA LEU A 213 -13.88 3.96 27.78
C LEU A 213 -13.22 5.20 27.18
N THR A 214 -12.65 5.05 25.99
CA THR A 214 -12.00 6.14 25.24
C THR A 214 -12.94 6.84 24.25
N GLY A 215 -14.08 6.22 23.92
CA GLY A 215 -14.98 6.66 22.85
C GLY A 215 -14.47 6.29 21.44
N SER A 216 -13.43 5.48 21.36
CA SER A 216 -12.78 5.12 20.09
C SER A 216 -13.58 4.10 19.29
N LEU A 217 -13.48 4.20 17.95
CA LEU A 217 -14.17 3.32 17.00
C LEU A 217 -13.20 2.85 15.92
N LEU A 218 -13.16 1.55 15.67
CA LEU A 218 -12.51 0.93 14.52
C LEU A 218 -13.57 0.27 13.64
N GLU A 219 -13.62 0.63 12.36
CA GLU A 219 -14.60 0.09 11.41
C GLU A 219 -13.98 -0.33 10.08
N VAL A 220 -14.66 -1.24 9.39
CA VAL A 220 -14.29 -1.66 8.03
C VAL A 220 -15.01 -0.78 7.00
N ARG A 221 -14.27 -0.30 6.00
CA ARG A 221 -14.79 0.52 4.91
C ARG A 221 -14.40 -0.09 3.55
N PRO A 222 -15.29 0.00 2.53
CA PRO A 222 -14.91 -0.37 1.17
C PRO A 222 -13.80 0.54 0.65
N MET A 223 -12.86 -0.02 -0.12
CA MET A 223 -11.82 0.73 -0.81
C MET A 223 -12.40 1.41 -2.06
N SER A 224 -13.17 2.47 -1.86
CA SER A 224 -13.63 3.35 -2.92
C SER A 224 -13.48 4.80 -2.48
N ILE A 225 -13.06 5.69 -3.39
CA ILE A 225 -12.78 7.09 -3.08
C ILE A 225 -13.98 7.78 -2.48
N ASP A 226 -15.18 7.58 -3.04
CA ASP A 226 -16.42 8.16 -2.52
C ASP A 226 -16.69 7.82 -1.04
N LYS A 227 -16.19 6.69 -0.57
CA LYS A 227 -16.38 6.21 0.80
C LYS A 227 -15.23 6.58 1.75
N LEU A 228 -14.07 6.90 1.19
CA LEU A 228 -12.85 7.21 1.93
C LEU A 228 -12.60 8.73 2.01
N GLN A 229 -13.04 9.47 1.00
CA GLN A 229 -12.81 10.91 0.92
C GLN A 229 -13.52 11.68 2.04
N GLY A 230 -12.78 12.56 2.69
CA GLY A 230 -13.33 13.43 3.74
C GLY A 230 -13.46 12.78 5.12
N LEU A 231 -13.11 11.52 5.27
CA LEU A 231 -13.06 10.86 6.58
C LEU A 231 -11.98 11.50 7.44
N ARG A 232 -12.35 11.78 8.69
CA ARG A 232 -11.41 12.29 9.71
C ARG A 232 -10.96 11.13 10.57
N VAL A 233 -9.99 10.38 10.08
CA VAL A 233 -9.46 9.21 10.77
C VAL A 233 -8.13 9.51 11.41
N LYS A 234 -7.89 8.95 12.59
CA LYS A 234 -6.58 9.02 13.25
C LYS A 234 -5.66 7.89 12.81
N VAL A 235 -6.20 6.69 12.61
CA VAL A 235 -5.44 5.55 12.11
C VAL A 235 -6.21 4.89 10.97
N ALA A 236 -5.53 4.66 9.85
CA ALA A 236 -6.07 3.94 8.72
C ALA A 236 -5.12 2.80 8.32
N THR A 237 -5.67 1.60 8.17
CA THR A 237 -4.99 0.49 7.50
C THR A 237 -5.57 0.30 6.12
N ILE A 238 -4.69 0.26 5.12
CA ILE A 238 -5.04 0.00 3.73
C ILE A 238 -4.34 -1.28 3.32
N ASP A 239 -5.09 -2.38 3.27
CA ASP A 239 -4.54 -3.69 2.91
C ASP A 239 -4.68 -3.94 1.41
N GLU A 240 -3.66 -4.59 0.83
CA GLU A 240 -3.58 -4.98 -0.58
C GLU A 240 -3.85 -3.83 -1.57
N TRP A 241 -3.32 -2.62 -1.27
CA TRP A 241 -3.49 -1.43 -2.11
C TRP A 241 -2.83 -1.54 -3.50
N LEU A 242 -1.91 -2.49 -3.69
CA LEU A 242 -1.30 -2.83 -4.99
C LEU A 242 -2.07 -3.93 -5.73
N SER A 243 -3.08 -4.55 -5.08
CA SER A 243 -3.89 -5.62 -5.65
C SER A 243 -5.22 -5.05 -6.15
N GLY A 244 -5.55 -5.34 -7.38
CA GLY A 244 -6.84 -5.00 -7.94
C GLY A 244 -6.83 -3.77 -8.84
N ASP A 245 -7.95 -3.54 -9.47
CA ASP A 245 -8.20 -2.47 -10.43
C ASP A 245 -8.45 -1.14 -9.70
N VAL A 246 -7.51 -0.76 -8.84
CA VAL A 246 -7.59 0.52 -8.12
C VAL A 246 -7.09 1.61 -9.07
N ARG A 247 -8.01 2.20 -9.83
CA ARG A 247 -7.72 3.32 -10.74
C ARG A 247 -7.46 4.62 -10.00
N GLU A 248 -7.83 4.69 -8.74
CA GLU A 248 -7.82 5.86 -7.89
C GLU A 248 -6.84 5.67 -6.72
N ASP A 249 -6.38 6.76 -6.13
CA ASP A 249 -5.47 6.75 -4.99
C ASP A 249 -6.24 6.73 -3.64
N PRO A 250 -6.42 5.57 -3.00
CA PRO A 250 -7.11 5.49 -1.72
C PRO A 250 -6.30 6.10 -0.58
N ILE A 251 -4.97 6.11 -0.69
CA ILE A 251 -4.06 6.64 0.34
C ILE A 251 -4.18 8.15 0.39
N GLY A 252 -4.06 8.81 -0.77
CA GLY A 252 -4.22 10.26 -0.87
C GLY A 252 -5.63 10.73 -0.48
N ALA A 253 -6.67 9.96 -0.79
CA ALA A 253 -8.05 10.28 -0.38
C ALA A 253 -8.22 10.29 1.15
N ILE A 254 -7.64 9.31 1.86
CA ILE A 254 -7.65 9.24 3.32
C ILE A 254 -6.79 10.34 3.92
N GLU A 255 -5.59 10.56 3.38
CA GLU A 255 -4.66 11.58 3.87
C GLU A 255 -5.26 12.98 3.86
N GLN A 256 -5.95 13.37 2.80
CA GLN A 256 -6.64 14.66 2.70
C GLN A 256 -7.67 14.88 3.80
N GLY A 257 -8.32 13.82 4.27
CA GLY A 257 -9.27 13.87 5.38
C GLY A 257 -8.59 13.86 6.75
N ALA A 258 -7.59 12.99 6.91
CA ALA A 258 -6.84 12.78 8.14
C ALA A 258 -5.97 13.99 8.52
N ALA A 259 -5.38 14.67 7.53
CA ALA A 259 -4.51 15.84 7.73
C ALA A 259 -5.27 17.10 8.19
N LYS A 260 -6.63 17.10 8.17
CA LYS A 260 -7.41 18.23 8.67
C LYS A 260 -7.28 18.32 10.19
N GLU A 261 -6.97 19.51 10.69
CA GLU A 261 -6.88 19.75 12.14
C GLU A 261 -8.18 19.39 12.85
N GLN A 262 -8.06 18.49 13.84
CA GLN A 262 -9.16 18.05 14.68
C GLN A 262 -8.84 18.39 16.14
N GLY A 263 -9.49 19.41 16.69
CA GLY A 263 -9.35 19.77 18.10
C GLY A 263 -8.05 20.48 18.44
N SER A 264 -7.45 20.17 19.59
CA SER A 264 -6.22 20.82 20.04
C SER A 264 -5.03 20.39 19.16
N ALA A 265 -4.10 21.33 18.94
CA ALA A 265 -2.87 21.06 18.16
C ALA A 265 -2.03 19.88 18.71
N GLU A 266 -2.30 19.45 19.93
CA GLU A 266 -1.60 18.35 20.60
C GLU A 266 -1.98 16.96 20.04
N ASN A 267 -3.20 16.79 19.50
CA ASN A 267 -3.76 15.51 19.12
C ASN A 267 -3.95 15.33 17.59
N ASN A 268 -3.27 16.10 16.78
CA ASN A 268 -3.43 16.08 15.32
C ASN A 268 -2.46 15.12 14.62
N ASP A 269 -2.11 14.00 15.27
CA ASP A 269 -1.28 12.98 14.69
C ASP A 269 -2.14 11.90 14.04
N TYR A 270 -2.10 11.81 12.71
CA TYR A 270 -2.67 10.68 12.00
C TYR A 270 -1.60 9.64 11.65
N LEU A 271 -2.03 8.43 11.38
CA LEU A 271 -1.19 7.34 10.89
C LEU A 271 -1.91 6.59 9.77
N ILE A 272 -1.26 6.45 8.64
CA ILE A 272 -1.69 5.57 7.55
C ILE A 272 -0.70 4.42 7.42
N VAL A 273 -1.17 3.20 7.57
CA VAL A 273 -0.39 1.97 7.39
C VAL A 273 -0.87 1.28 6.12
N ALA A 274 -0.12 1.46 5.04
CA ALA A 274 -0.42 0.88 3.73
C ALA A 274 0.38 -0.41 3.55
N ILE A 275 -0.29 -1.55 3.64
CA ILE A 275 0.32 -2.88 3.54
C ILE A 275 -0.13 -3.56 2.25
N SER A 276 0.78 -4.20 1.53
CA SER A 276 0.47 -4.96 0.32
C SER A 276 1.56 -5.97 -0.01
N SER A 277 1.20 -7.00 -0.75
CA SER A 277 2.14 -7.70 -1.63
C SER A 277 2.23 -6.99 -2.98
N GLU A 278 3.27 -7.29 -3.77
CA GLU A 278 3.36 -6.75 -5.13
C GLU A 278 2.14 -7.19 -5.95
N GLY A 279 1.53 -6.24 -6.63
CA GLY A 279 0.39 -6.48 -7.48
C GLY A 279 0.79 -6.87 -8.91
N THR A 280 -0.17 -7.40 -9.66
CA THR A 280 0.00 -7.72 -11.08
C THR A 280 -0.65 -6.68 -12.00
N VAL A 281 -1.33 -5.69 -11.43
CA VAL A 281 -1.87 -4.54 -12.18
C VAL A 281 -0.74 -3.53 -12.42
N ARG A 282 -0.59 -3.11 -13.67
CA ARG A 282 0.43 -2.14 -14.08
C ARG A 282 -0.22 -0.86 -14.58
N ASN A 283 0.56 0.23 -14.52
CA ASN A 283 0.17 1.56 -15.00
C ASN A 283 -1.03 2.18 -14.24
N GLY A 284 -1.30 1.70 -13.02
CA GLY A 284 -2.33 2.24 -12.13
C GLY A 284 -1.78 3.25 -11.10
N SER A 285 -2.63 3.65 -10.18
CA SER A 285 -2.26 4.53 -9.04
C SER A 285 -1.15 3.93 -8.17
N GLY A 286 -1.14 2.61 -7.99
CA GLY A 286 -0.10 1.90 -7.24
C GLY A 286 1.30 2.08 -7.84
N ASP A 287 1.46 2.01 -9.16
CA ASP A 287 2.75 2.25 -9.81
C ASP A 287 3.18 3.73 -9.66
N THR A 288 2.25 4.68 -9.71
CA THR A 288 2.54 6.10 -9.47
C THR A 288 3.05 6.33 -8.04
N ILE A 289 2.42 5.73 -7.04
CA ILE A 289 2.86 5.79 -5.64
C ILE A 289 4.25 5.16 -5.50
N LYS A 290 4.50 3.99 -6.10
CA LYS A 290 5.82 3.36 -6.06
C LYS A 290 6.93 4.23 -6.70
N MET A 291 6.62 5.00 -7.74
CA MET A 291 7.58 5.97 -8.29
C MET A 291 7.92 7.05 -7.28
N GLU A 292 6.93 7.64 -6.59
CA GLU A 292 7.16 8.60 -5.51
C GLU A 292 8.00 8.00 -4.38
N LEU A 293 7.67 6.77 -3.95
CA LEU A 293 8.45 6.07 -2.92
C LEU A 293 9.91 5.85 -3.36
N ALA A 294 10.14 5.53 -4.62
CA ALA A 294 11.49 5.38 -5.16
C ALA A 294 12.26 6.71 -5.19
N GLU A 295 11.61 7.84 -5.48
CA GLU A 295 12.22 9.17 -5.40
C GLU A 295 12.60 9.54 -3.95
N ILE A 296 11.72 9.20 -2.99
CA ILE A 296 12.01 9.38 -1.55
C ILE A 296 13.21 8.52 -1.12
N LEU A 297 13.26 7.25 -1.52
CA LEU A 297 14.35 6.33 -1.18
C LEU A 297 15.69 6.76 -1.77
N LYS A 298 15.70 7.32 -2.97
CA LYS A 298 16.91 7.85 -3.64
C LYS A 298 17.39 9.19 -3.04
N GLY A 299 16.55 9.87 -2.25
CA GLY A 299 16.83 11.20 -1.72
C GLY A 299 16.50 12.35 -2.70
N ASP A 300 15.90 12.05 -3.85
CA ASP A 300 15.45 13.07 -4.81
C ASP A 300 14.28 13.90 -4.25
N TYR A 301 13.49 13.29 -3.37
CA TYR A 301 12.43 13.95 -2.62
C TYR A 301 12.58 13.66 -1.11
N TYR A 302 12.97 14.69 -0.34
CA TYR A 302 13.11 14.56 1.10
C TYR A 302 11.77 14.56 1.81
N ASN A 303 11.38 13.43 2.40
CA ASN A 303 10.17 13.31 3.22
C ASN A 303 10.42 12.39 4.45
N PRO A 304 10.72 12.96 5.63
CA PRO A 304 11.02 12.17 6.83
C PRO A 304 9.74 11.59 7.49
N HIS A 305 8.56 12.01 7.05
CA HIS A 305 7.28 11.56 7.61
C HIS A 305 6.79 10.23 7.02
N VAL A 306 7.56 9.64 6.12
CA VAL A 306 7.24 8.38 5.44
C VAL A 306 8.28 7.32 5.81
N SER A 307 7.82 6.15 6.28
CA SER A 307 8.62 4.95 6.47
C SER A 307 8.32 3.96 5.35
N ILE A 308 9.38 3.41 4.71
CA ILE A 308 9.26 2.60 3.50
C ILE A 308 9.96 1.27 3.67
N TRP A 309 9.18 0.19 3.81
CA TRP A 309 9.67 -1.17 3.86
C TRP A 309 9.27 -1.91 2.60
N TRP A 310 10.13 -1.88 1.59
CA TRP A 310 9.84 -2.46 0.28
C TRP A 310 10.73 -3.67 0.01
N TYR A 311 10.20 -4.83 0.35
CA TYR A 311 10.84 -6.14 0.24
C TYR A 311 10.55 -6.77 -1.12
N LYS A 312 11.60 -7.14 -1.85
CA LYS A 312 11.53 -7.83 -3.14
C LYS A 312 12.88 -8.45 -3.49
N LEU A 313 12.93 -9.32 -4.47
CA LEU A 313 14.19 -9.68 -5.11
C LEU A 313 14.69 -8.53 -6.00
N ASP A 314 16.00 -8.40 -6.15
CA ASP A 314 16.61 -7.42 -7.04
C ASP A 314 16.56 -7.87 -8.50
N ASP A 315 16.75 -9.16 -8.74
CA ASP A 315 16.80 -9.77 -10.07
C ASP A 315 15.99 -11.07 -10.13
N LEU A 316 15.55 -11.44 -11.34
CA LEU A 316 14.76 -12.66 -11.57
C LEU A 316 15.57 -13.92 -11.28
N ASP A 317 16.89 -13.91 -11.51
CA ASP A 317 17.78 -15.05 -11.29
C ASP A 317 17.86 -15.44 -9.80
N GLU A 318 17.60 -14.51 -8.89
CA GLU A 318 17.56 -14.77 -7.44
C GLU A 318 16.40 -15.69 -7.01
N VAL A 319 15.40 -15.89 -7.87
CA VAL A 319 14.28 -16.84 -7.62
C VAL A 319 14.79 -18.27 -7.44
N ALA A 320 15.89 -18.62 -8.11
CA ALA A 320 16.51 -19.94 -8.02
C ALA A 320 17.39 -20.12 -6.76
N ASP A 321 17.64 -19.05 -6.00
CA ASP A 321 18.50 -19.06 -4.82
C ASP A 321 17.68 -18.87 -3.53
N PRO A 322 17.47 -19.95 -2.73
CA PRO A 322 16.69 -19.88 -1.50
C PRO A 322 17.24 -18.92 -0.43
N GLU A 323 18.54 -18.62 -0.44
CA GLU A 323 19.15 -17.67 0.51
C GLU A 323 18.71 -16.24 0.22
N MET A 324 18.43 -15.91 -1.05
CA MET A 324 17.97 -14.58 -1.46
C MET A 324 16.48 -14.34 -1.16
N TRP A 325 15.68 -15.38 -0.91
CA TRP A 325 14.22 -15.21 -0.68
C TRP A 325 13.89 -14.35 0.55
N LEU A 326 14.81 -14.25 1.52
CA LEU A 326 14.67 -13.35 2.66
C LEU A 326 14.61 -11.88 2.25
N LYS A 327 15.15 -11.49 1.08
CA LYS A 327 15.00 -10.13 0.54
C LYS A 327 13.53 -9.79 0.25
N ALA A 328 12.72 -10.76 -0.12
CA ALA A 328 11.30 -10.57 -0.41
C ALA A 328 10.41 -10.85 0.80
N ASN A 329 10.83 -11.75 1.70
CA ASN A 329 10.07 -12.10 2.91
C ASN A 329 10.99 -12.26 4.13
N PRO A 330 11.13 -11.22 4.97
CA PRO A 330 11.98 -11.28 6.17
C PRO A 330 11.47 -12.27 7.23
N ASN A 331 10.24 -12.78 7.07
CA ASN A 331 9.61 -13.73 7.99
C ASN A 331 9.56 -15.16 7.42
N LEU A 332 10.29 -15.43 6.34
CA LEU A 332 10.43 -16.77 5.79
C LEU A 332 11.08 -17.71 6.83
N GLY A 333 10.54 -18.92 6.95
CA GLY A 333 10.91 -19.87 7.99
C GLY A 333 10.21 -19.65 9.34
N LYS A 334 9.55 -18.48 9.55
CA LYS A 334 8.76 -18.17 10.77
C LYS A 334 7.25 -18.20 10.51
N THR A 335 6.78 -17.56 9.44
CA THR A 335 5.34 -17.46 9.09
C THR A 335 4.94 -18.31 7.90
N VAL A 336 5.88 -18.65 7.07
CA VAL A 336 5.73 -19.55 5.91
C VAL A 336 7.02 -20.32 5.74
N THR A 337 6.93 -21.59 5.33
CA THR A 337 8.11 -22.47 5.24
C THR A 337 8.85 -22.31 3.91
N TYR A 338 10.13 -22.69 3.89
CA TYR A 338 10.95 -22.75 2.68
C TYR A 338 10.39 -23.76 1.67
N GLU A 339 9.83 -24.87 2.14
CA GLU A 339 9.19 -25.88 1.28
C GLU A 339 8.01 -25.29 0.51
N THR A 340 7.22 -24.41 1.16
CA THR A 340 6.11 -23.74 0.47
C THR A 340 6.63 -22.86 -0.67
N TYR A 341 7.71 -22.11 -0.44
CA TYR A 341 8.34 -21.30 -1.48
C TYR A 341 8.91 -22.14 -2.61
N GLN A 342 9.59 -23.27 -2.28
CA GLN A 342 10.12 -24.19 -3.27
C GLN A 342 9.02 -24.75 -4.18
N LEU A 343 7.87 -25.17 -3.60
CA LEU A 343 6.72 -25.63 -4.36
C LEU A 343 6.13 -24.55 -5.27
N ASP A 344 6.10 -23.29 -4.79
CA ASP A 344 5.65 -22.17 -5.60
C ASP A 344 6.61 -21.89 -6.77
N VAL A 345 7.94 -22.00 -6.59
CA VAL A 345 8.93 -21.89 -7.66
C VAL A 345 8.72 -22.99 -8.71
N GLU A 346 8.62 -24.25 -8.29
CA GLU A 346 8.36 -25.38 -9.21
C GLU A 346 7.04 -25.20 -9.98
N ARG A 347 6.02 -24.64 -9.31
CA ARG A 347 4.74 -24.36 -9.96
C ARG A 347 4.87 -23.24 -10.99
N ALA A 348 5.66 -22.20 -10.68
CA ALA A 348 5.89 -21.09 -11.61
C ALA A 348 6.66 -21.53 -12.86
N GLU A 349 7.58 -22.50 -12.73
CA GLU A 349 8.30 -23.08 -13.86
C GLU A 349 7.40 -23.94 -14.76
N LYS A 350 6.50 -24.72 -14.17
CA LYS A 350 5.65 -25.68 -14.88
C LYS A 350 4.33 -25.08 -15.39
N ASN A 351 3.90 -23.95 -14.84
CA ASN A 351 2.60 -23.34 -15.15
C ASN A 351 2.73 -21.85 -15.46
N PRO A 352 2.84 -21.49 -16.75
CA PRO A 352 2.94 -20.08 -17.18
C PRO A 352 1.81 -19.19 -16.67
N ALA A 353 0.59 -19.72 -16.53
CA ALA A 353 -0.55 -18.95 -16.04
C ALA A 353 -0.43 -18.56 -14.56
N ALA A 354 0.26 -19.38 -13.74
CA ALA A 354 0.48 -19.09 -12.33
C ALA A 354 1.77 -18.29 -12.07
N ARG A 355 2.71 -18.29 -13.03
CA ARG A 355 4.05 -17.73 -12.89
C ARG A 355 4.04 -16.27 -12.47
N ASN A 356 3.32 -15.42 -13.19
CA ASN A 356 3.33 -13.98 -12.94
C ASN A 356 2.76 -13.63 -11.55
N ASP A 357 1.70 -14.31 -11.11
CA ASP A 357 1.13 -14.12 -9.77
C ASP A 357 2.10 -14.56 -8.66
N ILE A 358 2.79 -15.68 -8.85
CA ILE A 358 3.79 -16.18 -7.89
C ILE A 358 4.98 -15.23 -7.82
N LEU A 359 5.54 -14.83 -8.97
CA LEU A 359 6.69 -13.92 -9.01
C LEU A 359 6.38 -12.57 -8.37
N ALA A 360 5.21 -12.02 -8.63
CA ALA A 360 4.78 -10.79 -7.98
C ALA A 360 4.55 -10.97 -6.48
N LYS A 361 3.70 -11.93 -6.08
CA LYS A 361 3.24 -12.03 -4.70
C LYS A 361 4.20 -12.68 -3.73
N ARG A 362 5.10 -13.56 -4.20
CA ARG A 362 6.11 -14.22 -3.35
C ARG A 362 7.46 -13.53 -3.38
N PHE A 363 7.83 -12.97 -4.52
CA PHE A 363 9.18 -12.44 -4.72
C PHE A 363 9.22 -10.93 -4.95
N GLY A 364 8.06 -10.26 -4.99
CA GLY A 364 7.97 -8.81 -5.17
C GLY A 364 8.44 -8.34 -6.55
N ILE A 365 8.56 -9.26 -7.53
CA ILE A 365 9.00 -8.93 -8.89
C ILE A 365 7.80 -8.37 -9.64
N PRO A 366 7.86 -7.12 -10.14
CA PRO A 366 6.75 -6.52 -10.87
C PRO A 366 6.45 -7.30 -12.16
N MET A 367 5.30 -7.93 -12.21
CA MET A 367 4.83 -8.71 -13.36
C MET A 367 3.50 -8.16 -13.85
N GLU A 368 3.24 -8.26 -15.14
CA GLU A 368 1.91 -7.94 -15.68
C GLU A 368 0.97 -9.14 -15.48
N GLY A 369 -0.18 -8.90 -14.83
CA GLY A 369 -1.14 -9.94 -14.46
C GLY A 369 -2.10 -10.38 -15.57
N TYR A 370 -2.00 -9.77 -16.74
CA TYR A 370 -2.80 -10.18 -17.88
C TYR A 370 -2.26 -11.51 -18.43
N THR A 371 -3.10 -12.52 -18.47
CA THR A 371 -2.89 -13.66 -19.36
C THR A 371 -3.11 -13.11 -20.77
N TYR A 372 -2.02 -12.67 -21.38
CA TYR A 372 -2.08 -12.31 -22.79
C TYR A 372 -2.47 -13.55 -23.59
N PHE A 373 -3.30 -13.38 -24.61
CA PHE A 373 -3.60 -14.46 -25.55
C PHE A 373 -2.32 -14.96 -26.25
N PHE A 374 -1.37 -14.05 -26.45
CA PHE A 374 -0.03 -14.32 -26.94
C PHE A 374 1.02 -14.02 -25.86
N THR A 375 2.09 -14.81 -25.81
CA THR A 375 3.28 -14.48 -25.00
C THR A 375 4.01 -13.27 -25.60
N TYR A 376 4.89 -12.63 -24.81
CA TYR A 376 5.70 -11.51 -25.30
C TYR A 376 6.53 -11.90 -26.53
N GLU A 377 7.12 -13.11 -26.51
CA GLU A 377 7.92 -13.65 -27.62
C GLU A 377 7.09 -13.84 -28.88
N GLU A 378 5.83 -14.25 -28.77
CA GLU A 378 4.90 -14.40 -29.89
C GLU A 378 4.44 -13.04 -30.45
N THR A 379 4.45 -11.99 -29.63
CA THR A 379 4.09 -10.63 -30.07
C THR A 379 5.26 -9.87 -30.68
N LEU A 380 6.51 -10.36 -30.56
CA LEU A 380 7.64 -9.71 -31.20
C LEU A 380 7.51 -9.82 -32.73
N PRO A 381 7.58 -8.69 -33.47
CA PRO A 381 7.48 -8.72 -34.92
C PRO A 381 8.66 -9.47 -35.51
N HIS A 382 8.43 -10.69 -36.02
CA HIS A 382 9.47 -11.49 -36.67
C HIS A 382 10.00 -10.84 -37.96
N ARG A 383 9.18 -10.02 -38.64
CA ARG A 383 9.59 -9.22 -39.80
C ARG A 383 8.65 -8.01 -39.90
N ARG A 384 9.20 -6.83 -40.12
CA ARG A 384 8.45 -5.67 -40.64
C ARG A 384 8.15 -5.94 -42.11
N ARG A 385 6.86 -6.00 -42.47
CA ARG A 385 6.38 -6.17 -43.83
C ARG A 385 5.43 -5.04 -44.15
N ASP A 386 5.50 -4.55 -45.38
CA ASP A 386 4.50 -3.68 -45.94
C ASP A 386 3.33 -4.54 -46.46
N PHE A 387 2.11 -4.14 -46.14
CA PHE A 387 0.90 -4.82 -46.56
C PHE A 387 0.12 -4.05 -47.62
N TRP A 388 0.79 -3.11 -48.28
CA TRP A 388 0.21 -2.26 -49.32
C TRP A 388 -0.46 -3.10 -50.41
N ARG A 389 -1.67 -2.71 -50.82
CA ARG A 389 -2.51 -3.42 -51.77
C ARG A 389 -2.84 -4.88 -51.42
N MET A 390 -2.90 -5.19 -50.14
CA MET A 390 -3.25 -6.55 -49.75
C MET A 390 -4.70 -6.59 -49.26
N PRO A 391 -5.43 -7.67 -49.55
CA PRO A 391 -6.74 -7.88 -48.95
C PRO A 391 -6.58 -8.12 -47.45
N CYS A 392 -7.53 -7.59 -46.67
CA CYS A 392 -7.51 -7.74 -45.23
C CYS A 392 -8.95 -7.89 -44.66
N ALA A 393 -9.00 -8.48 -43.44
CA ALA A 393 -10.18 -8.41 -42.61
C ALA A 393 -10.02 -7.31 -41.58
N LEU A 394 -11.04 -6.47 -41.40
CA LEU A 394 -11.05 -5.39 -40.44
C LEU A 394 -11.86 -5.79 -39.21
N GLY A 395 -11.22 -5.79 -38.04
CA GLY A 395 -11.85 -5.89 -36.73
C GLY A 395 -11.98 -4.51 -36.09
N ALA A 396 -13.12 -4.20 -35.48
CA ALA A 396 -13.34 -2.94 -34.81
C ALA A 396 -13.81 -3.19 -33.38
N ASP A 397 -13.22 -2.46 -32.43
CA ASP A 397 -13.67 -2.35 -31.03
C ASP A 397 -13.92 -0.88 -30.72
N LEU A 398 -15.20 -0.54 -30.49
CA LEU A 398 -15.63 0.84 -30.32
C LEU A 398 -15.57 1.22 -28.83
N SER A 399 -14.85 2.28 -28.55
CA SER A 399 -14.66 2.81 -27.20
C SER A 399 -15.98 3.09 -26.46
N GLN A 400 -15.99 2.74 -25.17
CA GLN A 400 -16.97 3.25 -24.21
C GLN A 400 -16.23 4.06 -23.14
N GLY A 401 -16.31 5.39 -23.20
CA GLY A 401 -15.67 6.30 -22.24
C GLY A 401 -14.20 6.57 -22.53
N ASN A 402 -13.29 6.22 -21.58
CA ASN A 402 -11.86 6.52 -21.64
C ASN A 402 -11.01 5.42 -22.31
N ASP A 403 -11.63 4.45 -22.96
CA ASP A 403 -10.95 3.33 -23.62
C ASP A 403 -10.56 3.67 -25.06
N PHE A 404 -9.72 2.83 -25.69
CA PHE A 404 -9.39 2.99 -27.12
C PHE A 404 -10.61 2.71 -28.00
N CYS A 405 -10.75 3.51 -29.07
CA CYS A 405 -11.46 3.05 -30.24
C CYS A 405 -10.42 2.40 -31.16
N ALA A 406 -10.47 1.09 -31.32
CA ALA A 406 -9.41 0.29 -31.93
C ALA A 406 -9.87 -0.37 -33.23
N PHE A 407 -9.05 -0.26 -34.27
CA PHE A 407 -9.23 -0.94 -35.54
C PHE A 407 -8.01 -1.82 -35.83
N THR A 408 -8.26 -3.09 -36.14
CA THR A 408 -7.21 -4.08 -36.43
C THR A 408 -7.40 -4.65 -37.82
N PHE A 409 -6.38 -4.50 -38.65
CA PHE A 409 -6.28 -5.08 -39.97
C PHE A 409 -5.54 -6.40 -39.92
N LEU A 410 -6.18 -7.48 -40.36
CA LEU A 410 -5.62 -8.83 -40.43
C LEU A 410 -5.38 -9.21 -41.88
N PHE A 411 -4.14 -9.40 -42.25
CA PHE A 411 -3.68 -9.71 -43.62
C PHE A 411 -3.36 -11.21 -43.70
N PRO A 412 -4.07 -12.02 -44.50
CA PRO A 412 -3.70 -13.41 -44.73
C PRO A 412 -2.41 -13.50 -45.53
N LEU A 413 -1.46 -14.30 -45.04
CA LEU A 413 -0.18 -14.56 -45.69
C LEU A 413 -0.08 -16.02 -46.11
N SER A 414 0.93 -16.40 -46.88
CA SER A 414 1.16 -17.79 -47.26
C SER A 414 1.61 -18.63 -46.06
N GLY A 415 1.10 -19.88 -45.92
CA GLY A 415 1.55 -20.86 -44.96
C GLY A 415 1.08 -20.60 -43.53
N ASP A 416 -0.24 -20.43 -43.34
CA ASP A 416 -0.89 -20.21 -42.03
C ASP A 416 -0.36 -19.01 -41.22
N ALA A 417 0.32 -18.07 -41.88
CA ALA A 417 0.80 -16.84 -41.28
C ALA A 417 -0.18 -15.69 -41.52
N PHE A 418 -0.20 -14.74 -40.59
CA PHE A 418 -1.00 -13.54 -40.67
C PHE A 418 -0.14 -12.29 -40.40
N GLY A 419 -0.45 -11.20 -41.09
CA GLY A 419 0.05 -9.88 -40.78
C GLY A 419 -0.99 -9.13 -39.98
N ILE A 420 -0.56 -8.31 -39.03
CA ILE A 420 -1.45 -7.49 -38.21
C ILE A 420 -0.95 -6.02 -38.24
N LYS A 421 -1.89 -5.10 -38.49
CA LYS A 421 -1.69 -3.67 -38.22
C LYS A 421 -2.86 -3.14 -37.41
N THR A 422 -2.59 -2.21 -36.52
CA THR A 422 -3.61 -1.58 -35.69
C THR A 422 -3.60 -0.06 -35.88
N ARG A 423 -4.77 0.55 -35.76
CA ARG A 423 -4.96 1.98 -35.71
C ARG A 423 -5.93 2.29 -34.56
N ASN A 424 -5.44 3.00 -33.56
CA ASN A 424 -6.17 3.22 -32.32
C ASN A 424 -6.39 4.72 -32.11
N TYR A 425 -7.50 5.10 -31.53
CA TYR A 425 -7.89 6.49 -31.33
C TYR A 425 -8.22 6.75 -29.88
N ILE A 426 -7.75 7.88 -29.34
CA ILE A 426 -8.12 8.43 -28.03
C ILE A 426 -8.30 9.94 -28.10
N THR A 427 -8.92 10.54 -27.09
CA THR A 427 -9.04 12.00 -27.01
C THR A 427 -7.80 12.63 -26.37
N GLU A 428 -7.56 13.92 -26.64
CA GLU A 428 -6.57 14.70 -25.91
C GLU A 428 -6.81 14.70 -24.39
N LEU A 429 -8.09 14.71 -23.96
CA LEU A 429 -8.43 14.67 -22.54
C LEU A 429 -7.98 13.35 -21.91
N THR A 430 -8.29 12.22 -22.55
CA THR A 430 -7.88 10.90 -22.10
C THR A 430 -6.36 10.82 -21.97
N LEU A 431 -5.62 11.31 -22.99
CA LEU A 431 -4.15 11.34 -22.96
C LEU A 431 -3.61 12.19 -21.79
N LYS A 432 -4.23 13.36 -21.49
CA LYS A 432 -3.84 14.24 -20.37
C LYS A 432 -4.10 13.63 -19.01
N GLN A 433 -5.11 12.77 -18.89
CA GLN A 433 -5.51 12.12 -17.65
C GLN A 433 -4.71 10.84 -17.34
N LEU A 434 -3.88 10.37 -18.29
CA LEU A 434 -3.08 9.17 -18.08
C LEU A 434 -2.02 9.36 -17.00
N PRO A 435 -1.77 8.33 -16.17
CA PRO A 435 -0.60 8.29 -15.30
C PRO A 435 0.71 8.49 -16.06
N ALA A 436 1.71 9.10 -15.41
CA ALA A 436 2.99 9.41 -16.05
C ALA A 436 3.68 8.18 -16.67
N ALA A 437 3.61 7.03 -15.99
CA ALA A 437 4.16 5.77 -16.48
C ALA A 437 3.53 5.28 -17.80
N MET A 438 2.21 5.54 -17.99
CA MET A 438 1.53 5.19 -19.25
C MET A 438 1.85 6.14 -20.38
N ARG A 439 2.05 7.44 -20.09
CA ARG A 439 2.35 8.44 -21.15
C ARG A 439 3.57 8.06 -21.98
N VAL A 440 4.60 7.52 -21.35
CA VAL A 440 5.82 7.10 -22.07
C VAL A 440 5.51 6.03 -23.12
N LYS A 441 4.67 5.04 -22.79
CA LYS A 441 4.23 4.01 -23.75
C LYS A 441 3.35 4.60 -24.85
N TYR A 442 2.44 5.51 -24.51
CA TYR A 442 1.54 6.14 -25.48
C TYR A 442 2.30 7.07 -26.43
N ASP A 443 3.32 7.78 -25.93
CA ASP A 443 4.23 8.57 -26.77
C ASP A 443 4.96 7.70 -27.80
N GLN A 444 5.32 6.46 -27.43
CA GLN A 444 5.90 5.51 -28.37
C GLN A 444 4.88 5.09 -29.43
N PHE A 445 3.65 4.73 -29.05
CA PHE A 445 2.59 4.33 -29.99
C PHE A 445 2.21 5.47 -30.96
N MET A 446 2.22 6.72 -30.49
CA MET A 446 2.05 7.90 -31.35
C MET A 446 3.19 8.04 -32.37
N LYS A 447 4.43 7.86 -31.93
CA LYS A 447 5.61 7.91 -32.83
C LYS A 447 5.62 6.77 -33.86
N GLU A 448 5.10 5.62 -33.49
CA GLU A 448 4.94 4.45 -34.37
C GLU A 448 3.75 4.60 -35.34
N GLY A 449 2.86 5.56 -35.11
CA GLY A 449 1.67 5.81 -35.91
C GLY A 449 0.50 4.82 -35.64
N SER A 450 0.59 4.00 -34.59
CA SER A 450 -0.46 3.09 -34.21
C SER A 450 -1.52 3.71 -33.26
N LEU A 451 -1.22 4.88 -32.69
CA LEU A 451 -2.11 5.66 -31.83
C LEU A 451 -2.29 7.08 -32.38
N ILE A 452 -3.53 7.46 -32.62
CA ILE A 452 -3.95 8.78 -33.08
C ILE A 452 -4.70 9.48 -31.95
N VAL A 453 -4.28 10.71 -31.63
CA VAL A 453 -4.94 11.55 -30.64
C VAL A 453 -5.87 12.51 -31.34
N MET A 454 -7.17 12.35 -31.07
CA MET A 454 -8.21 13.20 -31.62
C MET A 454 -8.45 14.42 -30.72
N PRO A 455 -8.71 15.61 -31.29
CA PRO A 455 -8.97 16.80 -30.50
C PRO A 455 -10.27 16.69 -29.68
N GLY A 456 -10.29 17.33 -28.51
CA GLY A 456 -11.50 17.43 -27.69
C GLY A 456 -11.55 16.47 -26.51
N THR A 457 -12.76 16.35 -25.95
CA THR A 457 -13.03 15.59 -24.71
C THR A 457 -13.78 14.28 -24.95
N ILE A 458 -14.43 14.16 -26.11
CA ILE A 458 -15.20 12.99 -26.54
C ILE A 458 -14.75 12.66 -27.96
N LEU A 459 -14.58 11.38 -28.28
CA LEU A 459 -14.28 10.94 -29.63
C LEU A 459 -15.41 11.28 -30.59
N ASP A 460 -15.13 12.11 -31.58
CA ASP A 460 -16.02 12.33 -32.70
C ASP A 460 -15.86 11.17 -33.70
N MET A 461 -16.82 10.25 -33.68
CA MET A 461 -16.75 9.05 -34.52
C MET A 461 -16.76 9.35 -36.01
N MET A 462 -17.32 10.49 -36.44
CA MET A 462 -17.24 10.89 -37.87
C MET A 462 -15.81 11.21 -38.27
N GLN A 463 -15.07 11.94 -37.42
CA GLN A 463 -13.66 12.23 -37.68
C GLN A 463 -12.79 10.97 -37.60
N VAL A 464 -13.12 10.04 -36.69
CA VAL A 464 -12.44 8.73 -36.60
C VAL A 464 -12.65 7.94 -37.90
N TYR A 465 -13.87 7.87 -38.40
CA TYR A 465 -14.16 7.16 -39.65
C TYR A 465 -13.54 7.83 -40.86
N GLU A 466 -13.51 9.17 -40.94
CA GLU A 466 -12.84 9.92 -41.99
C GLU A 466 -11.31 9.64 -42.03
N ASP A 467 -10.68 9.65 -40.85
CA ASP A 467 -9.23 9.34 -40.75
C ASP A 467 -8.95 7.87 -41.11
N LEU A 468 -9.83 6.94 -40.67
CA LEU A 468 -9.69 5.53 -41.01
C LEU A 468 -9.86 5.27 -42.52
N ASP A 469 -10.84 5.90 -43.15
CA ASP A 469 -11.13 5.76 -44.59
C ASP A 469 -9.98 6.33 -45.44
N ASN A 470 -9.44 7.47 -45.02
CA ASN A 470 -8.23 8.04 -45.62
C ASN A 470 -7.03 7.09 -45.50
N TYR A 471 -6.83 6.50 -44.34
CA TYR A 471 -5.73 5.55 -44.11
C TYR A 471 -5.88 4.28 -44.94
N ILE A 472 -7.10 3.71 -45.05
CA ILE A 472 -7.38 2.54 -45.90
C ILE A 472 -7.09 2.90 -47.38
N SER A 473 -7.56 4.07 -47.83
CA SER A 473 -7.35 4.55 -49.17
C SER A 473 -5.88 4.81 -49.51
N GLU A 474 -5.13 5.43 -48.59
CA GLU A 474 -3.68 5.66 -48.73
C GLU A 474 -2.89 4.36 -48.82
N CYS A 475 -3.26 3.35 -48.04
CA CYS A 475 -2.63 2.04 -48.04
C CYS A 475 -3.12 1.12 -49.16
N GLU A 476 -4.18 1.54 -49.89
CA GLU A 476 -4.85 0.74 -50.92
C GLU A 476 -5.19 -0.67 -50.44
N TYR A 477 -5.74 -0.76 -49.20
CA TYR A 477 -6.23 -2.03 -48.64
C TYR A 477 -7.54 -2.45 -49.29
N ASP A 478 -7.67 -3.76 -49.57
CA ASP A 478 -8.84 -4.35 -50.23
C ASP A 478 -9.60 -5.29 -49.27
#